data_d8952f0a451bae872c91281958d03775
#
_entry.id   d8952f0a451bae872c91281958d03775
#
_cell.length_a   1.000
_cell.length_b   1.000
_cell.length_c   1.000
_cell.angle_alpha   90.00
_cell.angle_beta   90.00
_cell.angle_gamma   90.00
#
_symmetry.space_group_name_H-M   'P 1'
#
loop_
_entity.id
_entity.type
_entity.pdbx_description
1 polymer ?
#
loop_
_entity_poly.entity_id
_entity_poly.type
_entity_poly.pdbx_seq_one_letter_code
_entity_poly.pdbx_strand_id
1 'polypeptide(L)'
;MDANFPLSNYSNDRKKDYITMERLWTRNYIMLTITALLLFSGFYLLMPTLPMFITQLGGSESQVGFIVGVFTISAVILRPIVGGLMDRYGRRVFIISGLLFFAITMYFYDWVAGVIFLVVLRILQGIGWAIATTSISTAVTDVIPPSRRGEGMGWYGLAMTLGMALGPILGLWVVKSFSFHYLFLLCTALALMAFILAFGTKIPAVQHTSKKPISFFEKTVLPIAIVTFFLTITFGGITTFLPLFAANIQVNAGTFFLVYAATLTVIRPLAGKISDKYGEGVIIVPALFTVIIALLILTMTKGLVGLVITAILYGIGFGSAQPALQIVTLRLAPPEKRGVANATFFTAFDLGMGLGAIILGFVSQLMGYQMVFIVCAVSGFISLLIFILFVKKMLK
;
A
#
# COMPACT_ATOMS: atom_id res chain seq x y z
N MET A 1 -59.13 -33.84 26.38
CA MET A 1 -57.68 -33.69 26.55
C MET A 1 -57.26 -32.67 25.53
N ASP A 2 -57.29 -31.40 25.96
CA ASP A 2 -57.04 -30.22 25.14
C ASP A 2 -55.55 -29.90 25.16
N ALA A 3 -54.96 -29.96 23.97
CA ALA A 3 -53.58 -29.52 23.75
C ALA A 3 -53.61 -28.09 23.18
N ASN A 4 -53.64 -27.07 24.04
CA ASN A 4 -53.40 -25.69 23.69
C ASN A 4 -51.90 -25.45 23.51
N PHE A 5 -51.42 -25.39 22.25
CA PHE A 5 -50.11 -24.86 21.91
C PHE A 5 -50.21 -23.36 21.71
N PRO A 6 -49.43 -22.54 22.40
CA PRO A 6 -49.49 -21.10 22.23
C PRO A 6 -48.71 -20.66 20.95
N LEU A 7 -49.47 -20.31 19.91
CA LEU A 7 -48.98 -19.74 18.66
C LEU A 7 -48.52 -18.26 18.76
N SER A 8 -48.40 -17.68 19.97
CA SER A 8 -48.12 -16.26 20.13
C SER A 8 -46.65 -15.84 20.18
N ASN A 9 -45.69 -16.78 20.26
CA ASN A 9 -44.28 -16.45 20.37
C ASN A 9 -43.51 -16.45 19.05
N TYR A 10 -44.10 -16.98 17.95
CA TYR A 10 -43.41 -17.03 16.63
C TYR A 10 -43.49 -15.76 15.81
N SER A 11 -44.32 -14.78 16.17
CA SER A 11 -44.48 -13.53 15.43
C SER A 11 -43.60 -12.37 15.93
N ASN A 12 -43.11 -12.45 17.18
CA ASN A 12 -42.28 -11.40 17.81
C ASN A 12 -40.79 -11.55 17.55
N ASP A 13 -40.28 -12.75 17.27
CA ASP A 13 -38.87 -12.96 16.95
C ASP A 13 -38.53 -12.56 15.51
N ARG A 14 -39.47 -12.67 14.57
CA ARG A 14 -39.24 -12.17 13.18
C ARG A 14 -39.24 -10.64 13.05
N LYS A 15 -39.72 -9.89 14.01
CA LYS A 15 -39.62 -8.43 14.03
C LYS A 15 -38.35 -7.91 14.65
N LYS A 16 -37.56 -8.74 15.35
CA LYS A 16 -36.24 -8.38 15.87
C LYS A 16 -35.10 -8.56 14.85
N ASP A 17 -35.34 -9.28 13.78
CA ASP A 17 -34.38 -9.45 12.66
C ASP A 17 -34.41 -8.31 11.62
N TYR A 18 -35.12 -7.21 11.88
CA TYR A 18 -34.74 -5.94 11.27
C TYR A 18 -33.42 -5.53 11.91
N ILE A 19 -32.35 -6.12 11.38
CA ILE A 19 -30.97 -5.68 11.52
C ILE A 19 -31.01 -4.16 11.46
N THR A 20 -30.87 -3.52 12.59
CA THR A 20 -30.50 -2.11 12.64
C THR A 20 -29.22 -2.05 11.81
N MET A 21 -29.30 -1.58 10.56
CA MET A 21 -28.12 -1.42 9.71
C MET A 21 -27.19 -0.47 10.44
N GLU A 22 -26.23 -1.05 11.15
CA GLU A 22 -25.24 -0.27 11.85
C GLU A 22 -24.57 0.65 10.84
N ARG A 23 -24.57 1.95 11.15
CA ARG A 23 -24.10 2.97 10.21
C ARG A 23 -22.59 2.83 10.02
N LEU A 24 -22.15 2.46 8.82
CA LEU A 24 -20.73 2.46 8.44
C LEU A 24 -20.16 3.89 8.44
N TRP A 25 -20.90 4.83 7.85
CA TRP A 25 -20.48 6.22 7.67
C TRP A 25 -20.61 7.04 8.94
N THR A 26 -19.89 6.59 10.00
CA THR A 26 -19.76 7.36 11.22
C THR A 26 -18.71 8.46 11.08
N ARG A 27 -18.81 9.53 11.85
CA ARG A 27 -17.83 10.62 11.86
C ARG A 27 -16.40 10.09 12.08
N ASN A 28 -16.20 9.16 13.00
CA ASN A 28 -14.88 8.59 13.28
C ASN A 28 -14.33 7.80 12.09
N TYR A 29 -15.16 6.97 11.43
CA TYR A 29 -14.77 6.20 10.27
C TYR A 29 -14.37 7.12 9.10
N ILE A 30 -15.17 8.15 8.79
CA ILE A 30 -14.89 9.13 7.74
C ILE A 30 -13.58 9.86 8.04
N MET A 31 -13.41 10.38 9.25
CA MET A 31 -12.20 11.11 9.64
C MET A 31 -10.95 10.24 9.56
N LEU A 32 -10.99 8.98 10.02
CA LEU A 32 -9.87 8.04 9.93
C LEU A 32 -9.54 7.67 8.47
N THR A 33 -10.55 7.49 7.63
CA THR A 33 -10.36 7.19 6.20
C THR A 33 -9.74 8.38 5.46
N ILE A 34 -10.19 9.61 5.73
CA ILE A 34 -9.59 10.83 5.16
C ILE A 34 -8.17 11.03 5.71
N THR A 35 -7.94 10.76 7.00
CA THR A 35 -6.59 10.78 7.59
C THR A 35 -5.64 9.84 6.85
N ALA A 36 -6.09 8.62 6.55
CA ALA A 36 -5.32 7.68 5.75
C ALA A 36 -5.07 8.21 4.32
N LEU A 37 -6.10 8.73 3.65
CA LEU A 37 -5.95 9.32 2.32
C LEU A 37 -4.86 10.40 2.29
N LEU A 38 -4.90 11.34 3.24
CA LEU A 38 -3.92 12.44 3.33
C LEU A 38 -2.50 11.93 3.62
N LEU A 39 -2.37 10.98 4.56
CA LEU A 39 -1.09 10.36 4.90
C LEU A 39 -0.48 9.64 3.69
N PHE A 40 -1.27 8.78 3.02
CA PHE A 40 -0.82 8.05 1.84
C PHE A 40 -0.54 8.99 0.66
N SER A 41 -1.36 10.03 0.45
CA SER A 41 -1.10 11.04 -0.58
C SER A 41 0.25 11.73 -0.35
N GLY A 42 0.53 12.21 0.86
CA GLY A 42 1.82 12.83 1.19
C GLY A 42 3.01 11.89 0.97
N PHE A 43 2.86 10.62 1.29
CA PHE A 43 3.88 9.62 1.05
C PHE A 43 4.11 9.35 -0.45
N TYR A 44 3.05 9.14 -1.22
CA TYR A 44 3.16 8.82 -2.65
C TYR A 44 3.51 10.01 -3.53
N LEU A 45 3.29 11.26 -3.08
CA LEU A 45 3.87 12.45 -3.70
C LEU A 45 5.41 12.38 -3.70
N LEU A 46 5.99 11.92 -2.59
CA LEU A 46 7.44 11.88 -2.39
C LEU A 46 8.10 10.70 -3.14
N MET A 47 7.41 9.58 -3.32
CA MET A 47 8.02 8.34 -3.84
C MET A 47 8.74 8.50 -5.19
N PRO A 48 8.11 9.03 -6.27
CA PRO A 48 8.79 9.18 -7.56
C PRO A 48 9.69 10.40 -7.65
N THR A 49 9.53 11.38 -6.74
CA THR A 49 10.29 12.63 -6.76
C THR A 49 11.57 12.53 -5.93
N LEU A 50 11.59 11.66 -4.92
CA LEU A 50 12.74 11.45 -4.05
C LEU A 50 13.99 10.97 -4.80
N PRO A 51 13.93 10.02 -5.74
CA PRO A 51 15.07 9.65 -6.58
C PRO A 51 15.69 10.85 -7.30
N MET A 52 14.86 11.73 -7.86
CA MET A 52 15.29 12.95 -8.53
C MET A 52 15.98 13.92 -7.55
N PHE A 53 15.45 14.05 -6.34
CA PHE A 53 16.06 14.88 -5.29
C PHE A 53 17.43 14.33 -4.85
N ILE A 54 17.56 13.00 -4.71
CA ILE A 54 18.85 12.37 -4.35
C ILE A 54 19.90 12.60 -5.43
N THR A 55 19.54 12.44 -6.72
CA THR A 55 20.47 12.73 -7.81
C THR A 55 20.87 14.20 -7.87
N GLN A 56 19.95 15.12 -7.56
CA GLN A 56 20.26 16.56 -7.45
C GLN A 56 21.25 16.86 -6.30
N LEU A 57 21.22 16.09 -5.22
CA LEU A 57 22.19 16.16 -4.12
C LEU A 57 23.55 15.49 -4.46
N GLY A 58 23.73 14.98 -5.69
CA GLY A 58 24.93 14.29 -6.11
C GLY A 58 24.98 12.80 -5.70
N GLY A 59 23.84 12.23 -5.29
CA GLY A 59 23.75 10.82 -4.91
C GLY A 59 23.79 9.87 -6.12
N SER A 60 24.44 8.72 -5.94
CA SER A 60 24.47 7.65 -6.94
C SER A 60 23.17 6.84 -6.96
N GLU A 61 22.95 6.06 -8.03
CA GLU A 61 21.75 5.22 -8.19
C GLU A 61 21.64 4.14 -7.11
N SER A 62 22.77 3.59 -6.65
CA SER A 62 22.77 2.67 -5.50
C SER A 62 22.34 3.37 -4.21
N GLN A 63 22.73 4.64 -4.01
CA GLN A 63 22.26 5.44 -2.88
C GLN A 63 20.77 5.74 -2.98
N VAL A 64 20.23 5.98 -4.18
CA VAL A 64 18.78 6.11 -4.41
C VAL A 64 18.06 4.86 -3.91
N GLY A 65 18.45 3.68 -4.37
CA GLY A 65 17.85 2.43 -3.95
C GLY A 65 17.98 2.19 -2.43
N PHE A 66 19.15 2.45 -1.86
CA PHE A 66 19.40 2.31 -0.43
C PHE A 66 18.51 3.24 0.42
N ILE A 67 18.40 4.52 0.05
CA ILE A 67 17.60 5.53 0.77
C ILE A 67 16.10 5.19 0.71
N VAL A 68 15.62 4.70 -0.43
CA VAL A 68 14.24 4.21 -0.56
C VAL A 68 14.01 2.97 0.28
N GLY A 69 14.95 2.03 0.25
CA GLY A 69 14.84 0.76 0.96
C GLY A 69 14.95 0.86 2.47
N VAL A 70 15.84 1.71 2.99
CA VAL A 70 16.06 1.85 4.44
C VAL A 70 14.81 2.37 5.18
N PHE A 71 14.02 3.21 4.54
CA PHE A 71 12.70 3.63 5.04
C PHE A 71 11.80 2.40 5.28
N THR A 72 11.71 1.53 4.27
CA THR A 72 10.83 0.35 4.35
C THR A 72 11.31 -0.64 5.39
N ILE A 73 12.63 -0.88 5.47
CA ILE A 73 13.22 -1.78 6.47
C ILE A 73 12.92 -1.27 7.87
N SER A 74 13.11 0.03 8.14
CA SER A 74 12.80 0.62 9.45
C SER A 74 11.33 0.50 9.81
N ALA A 75 10.42 0.70 8.82
CA ALA A 75 9.00 0.55 9.02
C ALA A 75 8.60 -0.90 9.36
N VAL A 76 9.11 -1.86 8.59
CA VAL A 76 8.79 -3.29 8.77
C VAL A 76 9.25 -3.82 10.13
N ILE A 77 10.46 -3.45 10.57
CA ILE A 77 11.00 -3.87 11.88
C ILE A 77 10.12 -3.36 13.02
N LEU A 78 9.58 -2.14 12.90
CA LEU A 78 8.82 -1.54 13.98
C LEU A 78 7.35 -1.96 14.02
N ARG A 79 6.75 -2.39 12.92
CA ARG A 79 5.32 -2.77 12.87
C ARG A 79 4.91 -3.78 13.95
N PRO A 80 5.64 -4.88 14.19
CA PRO A 80 5.28 -5.83 15.25
C PRO A 80 5.36 -5.24 16.65
N ILE A 81 6.37 -4.39 16.90
CA ILE A 81 6.57 -3.72 18.19
C ILE A 81 5.41 -2.74 18.46
N VAL A 82 5.06 -1.94 17.46
CA VAL A 82 3.95 -0.98 17.52
C VAL A 82 2.63 -1.69 17.76
N GLY A 83 2.37 -2.83 17.09
CA GLY A 83 1.17 -3.64 17.29
C GLY A 83 0.99 -4.05 18.75
N GLY A 84 2.03 -4.60 19.36
CA GLY A 84 1.99 -5.02 20.77
C GLY A 84 1.85 -3.87 21.77
N LEU A 85 2.53 -2.75 21.54
CA LEU A 85 2.44 -1.58 22.40
C LEU A 85 1.08 -0.88 22.28
N MET A 86 0.53 -0.82 21.06
CA MET A 86 -0.77 -0.20 20.80
C MET A 86 -1.93 -0.93 21.51
N ASP A 87 -1.85 -2.25 21.62
CA ASP A 87 -2.85 -3.03 22.38
C ASP A 87 -2.79 -2.74 23.89
N ARG A 88 -1.63 -2.33 24.39
CA ARG A 88 -1.43 -2.01 25.81
C ARG A 88 -1.78 -0.55 26.16
N TYR A 89 -1.37 0.39 25.31
CA TYR A 89 -1.47 1.84 25.61
C TYR A 89 -2.60 2.54 24.86
N GLY A 90 -3.33 1.82 24.01
CA GLY A 90 -4.44 2.34 23.23
C GLY A 90 -4.03 2.95 21.89
N ARG A 91 -4.91 2.84 20.91
CA ARG A 91 -4.64 3.21 19.51
C ARG A 91 -4.48 4.70 19.27
N ARG A 92 -5.23 5.53 20.02
CA ARG A 92 -5.24 6.99 19.81
C ARG A 92 -3.87 7.63 20.00
N VAL A 93 -3.14 7.19 21.04
CA VAL A 93 -1.79 7.72 21.33
C VAL A 93 -0.85 7.47 20.16
N PHE A 94 -0.87 6.25 19.60
CA PHE A 94 -0.02 5.87 18.48
C PHE A 94 -0.41 6.56 17.18
N ILE A 95 -1.70 6.76 16.90
CA ILE A 95 -2.13 7.53 15.72
C ILE A 95 -1.60 8.95 15.80
N ILE A 96 -1.82 9.64 16.91
CA ILE A 96 -1.43 11.03 17.09
C ILE A 96 0.10 11.17 17.08
N SER A 97 0.82 10.35 17.87
CA SER A 97 2.29 10.40 17.93
C SER A 97 2.92 10.04 16.58
N GLY A 98 2.41 9.00 15.90
CA GLY A 98 2.91 8.57 14.59
C GLY A 98 2.72 9.63 13.50
N LEU A 99 1.54 10.26 13.43
CA LEU A 99 1.27 11.33 12.47
C LEU A 99 2.08 12.57 12.75
N LEU A 100 2.21 12.97 14.01
CA LEU A 100 3.04 14.11 14.39
C LEU A 100 4.51 13.86 14.04
N PHE A 101 5.03 12.68 14.38
CA PHE A 101 6.40 12.30 14.06
C PHE A 101 6.64 12.25 12.54
N PHE A 102 5.69 11.72 11.79
CA PHE A 102 5.74 11.72 10.32
C PHE A 102 5.71 13.15 9.75
N ALA A 103 4.86 14.04 10.28
CA ALA A 103 4.80 15.44 9.83
C ALA A 103 6.10 16.21 10.13
N ILE A 104 6.69 16.00 11.32
CA ILE A 104 7.98 16.57 11.69
C ILE A 104 9.06 16.09 10.73
N THR A 105 9.13 14.80 10.43
CA THR A 105 10.12 14.28 9.49
C THR A 105 9.92 14.83 8.08
N MET A 106 8.67 15.02 7.62
CA MET A 106 8.40 15.66 6.32
C MET A 106 8.89 17.11 6.26
N TYR A 107 8.73 17.87 7.32
CA TYR A 107 9.22 19.25 7.39
C TYR A 107 10.74 19.31 7.25
N PHE A 108 11.48 18.38 7.86
CA PHE A 108 12.95 18.36 7.80
C PHE A 108 13.52 17.99 6.42
N TYR A 109 12.72 17.51 5.47
CA TYR A 109 13.19 17.30 4.09
C TYR A 109 13.68 18.58 3.43
N ASP A 110 13.12 19.72 3.78
CA ASP A 110 13.52 21.03 3.25
C ASP A 110 14.91 21.47 3.73
N TRP A 111 15.40 20.88 4.81
CA TRP A 111 16.69 21.21 5.42
C TRP A 111 17.79 20.20 5.07
N VAL A 112 17.51 19.28 4.16
CA VAL A 112 18.48 18.24 3.77
C VAL A 112 19.61 18.84 2.96
N ALA A 113 20.82 18.85 3.53
CA ALA A 113 22.03 19.35 2.88
C ALA A 113 22.93 18.24 2.31
N GLY A 114 22.53 16.93 2.43
CA GLY A 114 23.35 15.82 1.92
C GLY A 114 22.74 14.45 2.14
N VAL A 115 23.32 13.46 1.45
CA VAL A 115 22.81 12.08 1.39
C VAL A 115 22.73 11.40 2.76
N ILE A 116 23.73 11.60 3.64
CA ILE A 116 23.77 10.97 4.97
C ILE A 116 22.60 11.46 5.85
N PHE A 117 22.37 12.78 5.86
CA PHE A 117 21.24 13.33 6.62
C PHE A 117 19.90 12.80 6.09
N LEU A 118 19.79 12.63 4.78
CA LEU A 118 18.61 12.06 4.15
C LEU A 118 18.38 10.58 4.56
N VAL A 119 19.43 9.77 4.70
CA VAL A 119 19.33 8.38 5.21
C VAL A 119 18.74 8.36 6.61
N VAL A 120 19.27 9.19 7.52
CA VAL A 120 18.75 9.31 8.90
C VAL A 120 17.29 9.72 8.89
N LEU A 121 16.95 10.72 8.08
CA LEU A 121 15.58 11.21 7.97
C LEU A 121 14.63 10.14 7.43
N ARG A 122 15.07 9.32 6.49
CA ARG A 122 14.28 8.18 5.94
C ARG A 122 14.05 7.09 6.97
N ILE A 123 15.03 6.78 7.82
CA ILE A 123 14.84 5.85 8.95
C ILE A 123 13.76 6.41 9.89
N LEU A 124 13.88 7.67 10.30
CA LEU A 124 12.93 8.33 11.19
C LEU A 124 11.52 8.38 10.56
N GLN A 125 11.43 8.73 9.29
CA GLN A 125 10.17 8.74 8.56
C GLN A 125 9.53 7.35 8.50
N GLY A 126 10.31 6.28 8.28
CA GLY A 126 9.83 4.90 8.30
C GLY A 126 9.27 4.48 9.67
N ILE A 127 9.88 4.97 10.76
CA ILE A 127 9.37 4.80 12.14
C ILE A 127 7.97 5.47 12.26
N GLY A 128 7.87 6.74 11.90
CA GLY A 128 6.60 7.48 11.93
C GLY A 128 5.52 6.84 11.07
N TRP A 129 5.90 6.39 9.86
CA TRP A 129 5.03 5.66 8.93
C TRP A 129 4.47 4.37 9.54
N ALA A 130 5.35 3.54 10.14
CA ALA A 130 4.95 2.28 10.77
C ALA A 130 3.95 2.52 11.90
N ILE A 131 4.22 3.50 12.75
CA ILE A 131 3.36 3.87 13.87
C ILE A 131 1.99 4.36 13.35
N ALA A 132 1.98 5.32 12.44
CA ALA A 132 0.75 5.92 11.92
C ALA A 132 -0.11 4.91 11.16
N THR A 133 0.47 4.21 10.16
CA THR A 133 -0.30 3.31 9.29
C THR A 133 -0.85 2.11 10.03
N THR A 134 -0.06 1.50 10.94
CA THR A 134 -0.51 0.34 11.72
C THR A 134 -1.65 0.72 12.66
N SER A 135 -1.53 1.86 13.35
CA SER A 135 -2.56 2.30 14.31
C SER A 135 -3.84 2.81 13.62
N ILE A 136 -3.73 3.53 12.49
CA ILE A 136 -4.91 3.97 11.73
C ILE A 136 -5.66 2.76 11.18
N SER A 137 -4.98 1.81 10.53
CA SER A 137 -5.61 0.63 9.94
C SER A 137 -6.33 -0.21 11.00
N THR A 138 -5.73 -0.37 12.19
CA THR A 138 -6.36 -1.08 13.31
C THR A 138 -7.57 -0.32 13.84
N ALA A 139 -7.45 1.00 14.06
CA ALA A 139 -8.56 1.82 14.53
C ALA A 139 -9.73 1.84 13.52
N VAL A 140 -9.45 1.87 12.23
CA VAL A 140 -10.48 1.76 11.17
C VAL A 140 -11.22 0.44 11.31
N THR A 141 -10.50 -0.68 11.49
CA THR A 141 -11.11 -2.00 11.66
C THR A 141 -12.01 -2.07 12.90
N ASP A 142 -11.65 -1.37 13.98
CA ASP A 142 -12.42 -1.36 15.23
C ASP A 142 -13.70 -0.52 15.16
N VAL A 143 -13.70 0.56 14.37
CA VAL A 143 -14.89 1.43 14.21
C VAL A 143 -15.85 0.94 13.14
N ILE A 144 -15.47 -0.03 12.31
CA ILE A 144 -16.34 -0.64 11.30
C ILE A 144 -17.23 -1.68 11.98
N PRO A 145 -18.57 -1.63 11.80
CA PRO A 145 -19.46 -2.66 12.27
C PRO A 145 -19.09 -4.05 11.75
N PRO A 146 -19.15 -5.11 12.58
CA PRO A 146 -18.82 -6.48 12.16
C PRO A 146 -19.56 -6.95 10.89
N SER A 147 -20.83 -6.53 10.75
CA SER A 147 -21.69 -6.84 9.60
C SER A 147 -21.26 -6.19 8.28
N ARG A 148 -20.43 -5.11 8.34
CA ARG A 148 -20.03 -4.32 7.17
C ARG A 148 -18.50 -4.21 7.02
N ARG A 149 -17.73 -5.13 7.62
CA ARG A 149 -16.26 -5.08 7.59
C ARG A 149 -15.69 -5.11 6.18
N GLY A 150 -16.22 -5.94 5.31
CA GLY A 150 -15.76 -6.01 3.91
C GLY A 150 -15.94 -4.68 3.17
N GLU A 151 -17.13 -4.08 3.29
CA GLU A 151 -17.44 -2.79 2.67
C GLU A 151 -16.55 -1.66 3.24
N GLY A 152 -16.44 -1.57 4.56
CA GLY A 152 -15.65 -0.54 5.21
C GLY A 152 -14.17 -0.63 4.89
N MET A 153 -13.60 -1.85 4.91
CA MET A 153 -12.20 -2.05 4.50
C MET A 153 -11.99 -1.78 3.01
N GLY A 154 -13.02 -2.02 2.18
CA GLY A 154 -12.99 -1.67 0.75
C GLY A 154 -12.86 -0.16 0.52
N TRP A 155 -13.65 0.66 1.21
CA TRP A 155 -13.55 2.13 1.13
C TRP A 155 -12.24 2.67 1.70
N TYR A 156 -11.76 2.10 2.80
CA TYR A 156 -10.44 2.42 3.35
C TYR A 156 -9.32 2.09 2.34
N GLY A 157 -9.39 0.92 1.71
CA GLY A 157 -8.45 0.51 0.67
C GLY A 157 -8.52 1.41 -0.57
N LEU A 158 -9.71 1.92 -0.93
CA LEU A 158 -9.87 2.89 -2.01
C LEU A 158 -9.15 4.21 -1.70
N ALA A 159 -9.24 4.71 -0.46
CA ALA A 159 -8.53 5.92 -0.05
C ALA A 159 -7.00 5.77 -0.21
N MET A 160 -6.43 4.63 0.22
CA MET A 160 -5.01 4.31 0.01
C MET A 160 -4.67 4.27 -1.48
N THR A 161 -5.53 3.66 -2.28
CA THR A 161 -5.36 3.55 -3.74
C THR A 161 -5.36 4.90 -4.43
N LEU A 162 -6.23 5.81 -4.02
CA LEU A 162 -6.28 7.17 -4.58
C LEU A 162 -4.97 7.92 -4.29
N GLY A 163 -4.43 7.80 -3.07
CA GLY A 163 -3.11 8.34 -2.74
C GLY A 163 -2.00 7.77 -3.63
N MET A 164 -2.01 6.44 -3.82
CA MET A 164 -1.03 5.71 -4.65
C MET A 164 -1.12 6.09 -6.14
N ALA A 165 -2.33 6.35 -6.65
CA ALA A 165 -2.55 6.68 -8.06
C ALA A 165 -2.28 8.16 -8.37
N LEU A 166 -2.76 9.08 -7.52
CA LEU A 166 -2.68 10.52 -7.76
C LEU A 166 -1.39 11.13 -7.22
N GLY A 167 -0.82 10.56 -6.15
CA GLY A 167 0.40 11.06 -5.53
C GLY A 167 1.56 11.29 -6.51
N PRO A 168 1.97 10.27 -7.29
CA PRO A 168 3.04 10.41 -8.27
C PRO A 168 2.81 11.53 -9.29
N ILE A 169 1.60 11.67 -9.79
CA ILE A 169 1.24 12.69 -10.77
C ILE A 169 1.41 14.09 -10.17
N LEU A 170 0.80 14.30 -9.00
CA LEU A 170 0.85 15.57 -8.31
C LEU A 170 2.27 15.92 -7.85
N GLY A 171 3.03 14.93 -7.33
CA GLY A 171 4.40 15.13 -6.89
C GLY A 171 5.31 15.60 -8.02
N LEU A 172 5.29 14.90 -9.15
CA LEU A 172 6.08 15.26 -10.33
C LEU A 172 5.63 16.61 -10.93
N TRP A 173 4.34 16.90 -10.93
CA TRP A 173 3.82 18.19 -11.37
C TRP A 173 4.32 19.35 -10.50
N VAL A 174 4.27 19.19 -9.16
CA VAL A 174 4.74 20.23 -8.23
C VAL A 174 6.23 20.48 -8.41
N VAL A 175 7.06 19.44 -8.49
CA VAL A 175 8.51 19.59 -8.70
C VAL A 175 8.81 20.28 -10.02
N LYS A 176 8.11 19.92 -11.10
CA LYS A 176 8.32 20.51 -12.42
C LYS A 176 7.85 21.96 -12.52
N SER A 177 6.72 22.29 -11.90
CA SER A 177 6.10 23.63 -12.01
C SER A 177 6.63 24.63 -10.99
N PHE A 178 7.14 24.13 -9.85
CA PHE A 178 7.62 24.96 -8.74
C PHE A 178 9.02 24.51 -8.30
N SER A 179 9.13 23.72 -7.22
CA SER A 179 10.41 23.20 -6.71
C SER A 179 10.19 22.06 -5.69
N PHE A 180 11.29 21.43 -5.24
CA PHE A 180 11.27 20.47 -4.12
C PHE A 180 10.83 21.11 -2.81
N HIS A 181 11.16 22.38 -2.57
CA HIS A 181 10.69 23.12 -1.40
C HIS A 181 9.16 23.10 -1.28
N TYR A 182 8.44 23.46 -2.35
CA TYR A 182 6.97 23.42 -2.36
C TYR A 182 6.41 21.99 -2.23
N LEU A 183 7.11 21.00 -2.78
CA LEU A 183 6.73 19.60 -2.58
C LEU A 183 6.78 19.19 -1.10
N PHE A 184 7.89 19.52 -0.41
CA PHE A 184 8.07 19.18 1.00
C PHE A 184 7.08 19.93 1.89
N LEU A 185 6.80 21.21 1.59
CA LEU A 185 5.76 21.96 2.28
C LEU A 185 4.37 21.34 2.07
N LEU A 186 4.04 20.92 0.85
CA LEU A 186 2.77 20.24 0.56
C LEU A 186 2.67 18.91 1.32
N CYS A 187 3.71 18.08 1.30
CA CYS A 187 3.75 16.83 2.06
C CYS A 187 3.57 17.07 3.57
N THR A 188 4.25 18.09 4.10
CA THR A 188 4.12 18.51 5.51
C THR A 188 2.70 18.99 5.82
N ALA A 189 2.11 19.81 4.96
CA ALA A 189 0.74 20.29 5.12
C ALA A 189 -0.28 19.13 5.12
N LEU A 190 -0.15 18.16 4.22
CA LEU A 190 -1.00 16.97 4.18
C LEU A 190 -0.85 16.13 5.45
N ALA A 191 0.38 15.94 5.95
CA ALA A 191 0.65 15.22 7.18
C ALA A 191 0.07 15.95 8.43
N LEU A 192 0.20 17.28 8.49
CA LEU A 192 -0.41 18.09 9.55
C LEU A 192 -1.94 18.08 9.48
N MET A 193 -2.53 18.16 8.28
CA MET A 193 -3.98 18.01 8.12
C MET A 193 -4.45 16.62 8.60
N ALA A 194 -3.71 15.56 8.27
CA ALA A 194 -4.00 14.21 8.77
C ALA A 194 -3.93 14.16 10.31
N PHE A 195 -2.91 14.78 10.90
CA PHE A 195 -2.77 14.88 12.36
C PHE A 195 -3.95 15.63 13.00
N ILE A 196 -4.34 16.81 12.48
CA ILE A 196 -5.45 17.62 13.01
C ILE A 196 -6.77 16.83 12.93
N LEU A 197 -7.05 16.15 11.79
CA LEU A 197 -8.24 15.32 11.64
C LEU A 197 -8.23 14.16 12.63
N ALA A 198 -7.11 13.46 12.78
CA ALA A 198 -6.98 12.36 13.73
C ALA A 198 -7.17 12.81 15.17
N PHE A 199 -6.69 14.00 15.52
CA PHE A 199 -6.87 14.57 16.86
C PHE A 199 -8.34 14.76 17.23
N GLY A 200 -9.18 15.11 16.25
CA GLY A 200 -10.63 15.25 16.38
C GLY A 200 -11.42 13.93 16.47
N THR A 201 -10.78 12.76 16.29
CA THR A 201 -11.46 11.47 16.35
C THR A 201 -11.60 10.98 17.79
N LYS A 202 -12.77 10.42 18.10
CA LYS A 202 -13.01 9.72 19.37
C LYS A 202 -12.88 8.22 19.12
N ILE A 203 -11.69 7.67 19.37
CA ILE A 203 -11.43 6.24 19.19
C ILE A 203 -11.78 5.55 20.52
N PRO A 204 -12.70 4.56 20.52
CA PRO A 204 -13.03 3.81 21.72
C PRO A 204 -11.79 3.14 22.30
N ALA A 205 -11.61 3.21 23.61
CA ALA A 205 -10.61 2.42 24.29
C ALA A 205 -11.06 0.95 24.26
N VAL A 206 -10.53 0.17 23.33
CA VAL A 206 -10.79 -1.27 23.29
C VAL A 206 -9.93 -1.93 24.36
N GLN A 207 -10.58 -2.38 25.44
CA GLN A 207 -9.93 -3.20 26.46
C GLN A 207 -9.71 -4.60 25.88
N HIS A 208 -8.56 -4.82 25.25
CA HIS A 208 -8.16 -6.17 24.88
C HIS A 208 -7.56 -6.88 26.10
N THR A 209 -8.37 -7.66 26.78
CA THR A 209 -7.95 -8.57 27.85
C THR A 209 -7.27 -9.85 27.34
N SER A 210 -6.91 -9.94 26.08
CA SER A 210 -6.34 -11.14 25.48
C SER A 210 -4.85 -11.27 25.81
N LYS A 211 -4.52 -12.14 26.77
CA LYS A 211 -3.16 -12.63 27.08
C LYS A 211 -2.60 -13.61 26.03
N LYS A 212 -3.16 -13.69 24.83
CA LYS A 212 -2.65 -14.60 23.79
C LYS A 212 -1.31 -14.08 23.26
N PRO A 213 -0.31 -14.95 23.05
CA PRO A 213 0.96 -14.56 22.45
C PRO A 213 0.72 -13.93 21.08
N ILE A 214 1.38 -12.81 20.81
CA ILE A 214 1.27 -12.08 19.55
C ILE A 214 1.88 -12.96 18.45
N SER A 215 1.07 -13.39 17.50
CA SER A 215 1.56 -14.04 16.29
C SER A 215 2.00 -12.96 15.30
N PHE A 216 3.28 -12.95 14.92
CA PHE A 216 3.83 -11.96 13.99
C PHE A 216 3.50 -12.27 12.52
N PHE A 217 3.31 -13.54 12.17
CA PHE A 217 3.06 -14.01 10.82
C PHE A 217 2.01 -15.12 10.81
N GLU A 218 1.16 -15.10 9.81
CA GLU A 218 0.22 -16.22 9.56
C GLU A 218 0.82 -17.17 8.51
N LYS A 219 1.12 -18.40 8.94
CA LYS A 219 1.82 -19.39 8.10
C LYS A 219 1.01 -19.82 6.87
N THR A 220 -0.31 -19.84 6.97
CA THR A 220 -1.19 -20.30 5.87
C THR A 220 -1.13 -19.36 4.66
N VAL A 221 -0.79 -18.09 4.87
CA VAL A 221 -0.72 -17.08 3.79
C VAL A 221 0.71 -16.81 3.32
N LEU A 222 1.72 -17.48 3.85
CA LEU A 222 3.12 -17.28 3.44
C LEU A 222 3.36 -17.46 1.93
N PRO A 223 2.77 -18.48 1.24
CA PRO A 223 2.96 -18.61 -0.21
C PRO A 223 2.46 -17.37 -0.97
N ILE A 224 1.34 -16.77 -0.55
CA ILE A 224 0.81 -15.55 -1.16
C ILE A 224 1.68 -14.33 -0.82
N ALA A 225 2.17 -14.26 0.41
CA ALA A 225 3.09 -13.22 0.85
C ALA A 225 4.36 -13.22 -0.02
N ILE A 226 4.91 -14.40 -0.35
CA ILE A 226 6.08 -14.52 -1.25
C ILE A 226 5.73 -14.07 -2.68
N VAL A 227 4.57 -14.45 -3.22
CA VAL A 227 4.08 -13.96 -4.52
C VAL A 227 4.00 -12.43 -4.52
N THR A 228 3.42 -11.87 -3.46
CA THR A 228 3.29 -10.42 -3.27
C THR A 228 4.65 -9.74 -3.19
N PHE A 229 5.60 -10.30 -2.44
CA PHE A 229 6.97 -9.81 -2.33
C PHE A 229 7.63 -9.64 -3.71
N PHE A 230 7.62 -10.69 -4.54
CA PHE A 230 8.21 -10.61 -5.87
C PHE A 230 7.44 -9.67 -6.81
N LEU A 231 6.12 -9.60 -6.72
CA LEU A 231 5.32 -8.63 -7.48
C LEU A 231 5.67 -7.20 -7.09
N THR A 232 5.85 -6.91 -5.80
CA THR A 232 6.09 -5.54 -5.32
C THR A 232 7.52 -5.05 -5.54
N ILE A 233 8.49 -5.93 -5.78
CA ILE A 233 9.80 -5.54 -6.34
C ILE A 233 9.59 -4.79 -7.66
N THR A 234 8.67 -5.25 -8.53
CA THR A 234 8.39 -4.56 -9.81
C THR A 234 7.82 -3.17 -9.59
N PHE A 235 6.96 -3.01 -8.58
CA PHE A 235 6.38 -1.72 -8.23
C PHE A 235 7.43 -0.76 -7.64
N GLY A 236 8.32 -1.26 -6.77
CA GLY A 236 9.47 -0.52 -6.27
C GLY A 236 10.39 -0.05 -7.40
N GLY A 237 10.66 -0.91 -8.39
CA GLY A 237 11.43 -0.57 -9.58
C GLY A 237 10.78 0.55 -10.41
N ILE A 238 9.48 0.45 -10.68
CA ILE A 238 8.74 1.48 -11.42
C ILE A 238 8.71 2.80 -10.65
N THR A 239 8.34 2.80 -9.38
CA THR A 239 8.20 4.05 -8.62
C THR A 239 9.53 4.76 -8.37
N THR A 240 10.63 4.00 -8.25
CA THR A 240 11.95 4.54 -7.94
C THR A 240 12.75 4.91 -9.20
N PHE A 241 12.80 4.04 -10.20
CA PHE A 241 13.74 4.20 -11.33
C PHE A 241 13.07 4.69 -12.62
N LEU A 242 11.75 4.55 -12.80
CA LEU A 242 11.08 5.07 -13.98
C LEU A 242 11.24 6.58 -14.17
N PRO A 243 11.15 7.44 -13.13
CA PRO A 243 11.37 8.88 -13.31
C PRO A 243 12.77 9.20 -13.85
N LEU A 244 13.80 8.49 -13.37
CA LEU A 244 15.18 8.65 -13.81
C LEU A 244 15.37 8.12 -15.24
N PHE A 245 14.80 6.95 -15.54
CA PHE A 245 14.82 6.39 -16.91
C PHE A 245 14.08 7.29 -17.89
N ALA A 246 12.91 7.81 -17.55
CA ALA A 246 12.13 8.71 -18.40
C ALA A 246 12.90 10.00 -18.69
N ALA A 247 13.63 10.55 -17.70
CA ALA A 247 14.50 11.70 -17.88
C ALA A 247 15.66 11.37 -18.86
N ASN A 248 16.25 10.18 -18.77
CA ASN A 248 17.32 9.72 -19.67
C ASN A 248 16.84 9.63 -21.13
N ILE A 249 15.63 9.15 -21.38
CA ILE A 249 15.03 9.09 -22.73
C ILE A 249 14.26 10.37 -23.12
N GLN A 250 14.42 11.45 -22.36
CA GLN A 250 13.81 12.78 -22.58
C GLN A 250 12.27 12.75 -22.67
N VAL A 251 11.60 11.90 -21.89
CA VAL A 251 10.15 11.77 -21.81
C VAL A 251 9.66 12.18 -20.43
N ASN A 252 8.45 12.75 -20.37
CA ASN A 252 7.85 13.13 -19.08
C ASN A 252 7.33 11.88 -18.34
N ALA A 253 7.95 11.54 -17.20
CA ALA A 253 7.53 10.45 -16.32
C ALA A 253 6.10 10.63 -15.79
N GLY A 254 5.62 11.87 -15.63
CA GLY A 254 4.25 12.16 -15.21
C GLY A 254 3.20 11.56 -16.13
N THR A 255 3.49 11.46 -17.43
CA THR A 255 2.60 10.81 -18.40
C THR A 255 2.38 9.34 -18.09
N PHE A 256 3.44 8.61 -17.69
CA PHE A 256 3.30 7.21 -17.25
C PHE A 256 2.34 7.10 -16.07
N PHE A 257 2.58 7.86 -15.01
CA PHE A 257 1.76 7.78 -13.79
C PHE A 257 0.31 8.24 -14.02
N LEU A 258 0.09 9.21 -14.90
CA LEU A 258 -1.26 9.63 -15.30
C LEU A 258 -2.03 8.50 -16.00
N VAL A 259 -1.41 7.89 -17.02
CA VAL A 259 -2.01 6.78 -17.78
C VAL A 259 -2.19 5.55 -16.87
N TYR A 260 -1.20 5.26 -16.04
CA TYR A 260 -1.27 4.20 -15.03
C TYR A 260 -2.44 4.40 -14.07
N ALA A 261 -2.61 5.61 -13.50
CA ALA A 261 -3.71 5.93 -12.60
C ALA A 261 -5.07 5.82 -13.27
N ALA A 262 -5.21 6.32 -14.50
CA ALA A 262 -6.43 6.19 -15.29
C ALA A 262 -6.78 4.72 -15.53
N THR A 263 -5.78 3.92 -15.92
CA THR A 263 -5.94 2.47 -16.13
C THR A 263 -6.34 1.74 -14.85
N LEU A 264 -5.71 2.07 -13.72
CA LEU A 264 -6.08 1.52 -12.41
C LEU A 264 -7.54 1.79 -12.05
N THR A 265 -7.99 3.02 -12.29
CA THR A 265 -9.37 3.43 -11.97
C THR A 265 -10.39 2.61 -12.74
N VAL A 266 -10.11 2.29 -14.00
CA VAL A 266 -11.00 1.50 -14.86
C VAL A 266 -10.90 -0.01 -14.55
N ILE A 267 -9.67 -0.52 -14.40
CA ILE A 267 -9.47 -1.98 -14.32
C ILE A 267 -9.88 -2.58 -12.97
N ARG A 268 -9.72 -1.87 -11.85
CA ARG A 268 -10.00 -2.42 -10.52
C ARG A 268 -11.45 -2.86 -10.32
N PRO A 269 -12.48 -2.06 -10.67
CA PRO A 269 -13.87 -2.52 -10.59
C PRO A 269 -14.17 -3.70 -11.52
N LEU A 270 -13.56 -3.72 -12.71
CA LEU A 270 -13.73 -4.81 -13.67
C LEU A 270 -13.09 -6.12 -13.16
N ALA A 271 -11.84 -6.04 -12.70
CA ALA A 271 -11.13 -7.17 -12.14
C ALA A 271 -11.86 -7.72 -10.90
N GLY A 272 -12.39 -6.86 -10.03
CA GLY A 272 -13.20 -7.27 -8.89
C GLY A 272 -14.42 -8.09 -9.31
N LYS A 273 -15.23 -7.59 -10.24
CA LYS A 273 -16.41 -8.29 -10.76
C LYS A 273 -16.09 -9.65 -11.40
N ILE A 274 -14.98 -9.72 -12.15
CA ILE A 274 -14.54 -10.96 -12.78
C ILE A 274 -14.04 -11.95 -11.71
N SER A 275 -13.29 -11.44 -10.71
CA SER A 275 -12.80 -12.22 -9.57
C SER A 275 -13.96 -12.83 -8.76
N ASP A 276 -15.00 -12.06 -8.49
CA ASP A 276 -16.19 -12.53 -7.77
C ASP A 276 -16.93 -13.61 -8.53
N LYS A 277 -16.97 -13.53 -9.86
CA LYS A 277 -17.72 -14.46 -10.70
C LYS A 277 -16.95 -15.75 -11.04
N TYR A 278 -15.65 -15.64 -11.30
CA TYR A 278 -14.84 -16.74 -11.85
C TYR A 278 -13.69 -17.16 -10.93
N GLY A 279 -13.53 -16.51 -9.79
CA GLY A 279 -12.46 -16.76 -8.82
C GLY A 279 -11.18 -15.97 -9.11
N GLU A 280 -10.41 -15.75 -8.07
CA GLU A 280 -9.22 -14.88 -8.08
C GLU A 280 -8.11 -15.41 -8.98
N GLY A 281 -7.97 -16.75 -9.10
CA GLY A 281 -6.93 -17.36 -9.93
C GLY A 281 -7.04 -17.05 -11.42
N VAL A 282 -8.27 -16.80 -11.92
CA VAL A 282 -8.53 -16.41 -13.31
C VAL A 282 -8.01 -15.01 -13.62
N ILE A 283 -7.96 -14.14 -12.61
CA ILE A 283 -7.46 -12.77 -12.74
C ILE A 283 -5.96 -12.72 -12.51
N ILE A 284 -5.44 -13.38 -11.46
CA ILE A 284 -4.06 -13.22 -11.02
C ILE A 284 -3.07 -13.71 -12.08
N VAL A 285 -3.33 -14.86 -12.72
CA VAL A 285 -2.41 -15.42 -13.72
C VAL A 285 -2.24 -14.50 -14.94
N PRO A 286 -3.31 -14.07 -15.65
CA PRO A 286 -3.16 -13.12 -16.75
C PRO A 286 -2.59 -11.77 -16.30
N ALA A 287 -2.95 -11.29 -15.11
CA ALA A 287 -2.47 -10.03 -14.58
C ALA A 287 -0.94 -10.04 -14.36
N LEU A 288 -0.39 -11.09 -13.73
CA LEU A 288 1.06 -11.25 -13.56
C LEU A 288 1.78 -11.38 -14.91
N PHE A 289 1.18 -12.10 -15.87
CA PHE A 289 1.73 -12.20 -17.22
C PHE A 289 1.77 -10.83 -17.92
N THR A 290 0.72 -10.03 -17.78
CA THR A 290 0.66 -8.66 -18.31
C THR A 290 1.71 -7.75 -17.69
N VAL A 291 1.98 -7.87 -16.38
CA VAL A 291 3.08 -7.16 -15.69
C VAL A 291 4.43 -7.49 -16.35
N ILE A 292 4.69 -8.77 -16.61
CA ILE A 292 5.95 -9.21 -17.23
C ILE A 292 6.11 -8.60 -18.62
N ILE A 293 5.06 -8.67 -19.46
CA ILE A 293 5.07 -8.08 -20.81
C ILE A 293 5.31 -6.57 -20.74
N ALA A 294 4.62 -5.87 -19.84
CA ALA A 294 4.81 -4.43 -19.66
C ALA A 294 6.26 -4.07 -19.35
N LEU A 295 6.89 -4.81 -18.45
CA LEU A 295 8.29 -4.58 -18.08
C LEU A 295 9.27 -4.88 -19.20
N LEU A 296 9.03 -5.94 -19.98
CA LEU A 296 9.83 -6.25 -21.16
C LEU A 296 9.69 -5.17 -22.26
N ILE A 297 8.49 -4.65 -22.49
CA ILE A 297 8.29 -3.51 -23.41
C ILE A 297 9.04 -2.28 -22.90
N LEU A 298 9.02 -2.03 -21.59
CA LEU A 298 9.72 -0.89 -20.99
C LEU A 298 11.22 -0.93 -21.25
N THR A 299 11.85 -2.11 -21.27
CA THR A 299 13.29 -2.27 -21.58
C THR A 299 13.67 -1.81 -22.99
N MET A 300 12.72 -1.90 -23.92
CA MET A 300 12.90 -1.54 -25.34
C MET A 300 12.39 -0.13 -25.65
N THR A 301 11.80 0.54 -24.66
CA THR A 301 11.16 1.85 -24.83
C THR A 301 12.20 2.95 -25.04
N LYS A 302 12.04 3.74 -26.12
CA LYS A 302 12.89 4.88 -26.47
C LYS A 302 12.12 6.21 -26.53
N GLY A 303 10.82 6.21 -26.29
CA GLY A 303 9.98 7.39 -26.42
C GLY A 303 8.60 7.25 -25.78
N LEU A 304 7.77 8.28 -25.97
CA LEU A 304 6.48 8.42 -25.31
C LEU A 304 5.51 7.25 -25.58
N VAL A 305 5.45 6.76 -26.81
CA VAL A 305 4.50 5.70 -27.20
C VAL A 305 4.76 4.41 -26.40
N GLY A 306 6.02 3.96 -26.32
CA GLY A 306 6.37 2.78 -25.53
C GLY A 306 6.08 2.97 -24.06
N LEU A 307 6.30 4.18 -23.51
CA LEU A 307 6.01 4.52 -22.13
C LEU A 307 4.50 4.43 -21.83
N VAL A 308 3.64 4.94 -22.73
CA VAL A 308 2.17 4.88 -22.60
C VAL A 308 1.67 3.43 -22.69
N ILE A 309 2.14 2.65 -23.63
CA ILE A 309 1.78 1.23 -23.77
C ILE A 309 2.15 0.48 -22.48
N THR A 310 3.37 0.70 -21.98
CA THR A 310 3.82 0.11 -20.70
C THR A 310 2.93 0.52 -19.55
N ALA A 311 2.54 1.81 -19.44
CA ALA A 311 1.69 2.30 -18.38
C ALA A 311 0.31 1.63 -18.38
N ILE A 312 -0.29 1.43 -19.56
CA ILE A 312 -1.57 0.73 -19.72
C ILE A 312 -1.42 -0.73 -19.28
N LEU A 313 -0.48 -1.45 -19.84
CA LEU A 313 -0.27 -2.87 -19.54
C LEU A 313 0.09 -3.09 -18.05
N TYR A 314 1.00 -2.27 -17.50
CA TYR A 314 1.38 -2.36 -16.10
C TYR A 314 0.21 -2.02 -15.18
N GLY A 315 -0.61 -1.02 -15.55
CA GLY A 315 -1.84 -0.66 -14.85
C GLY A 315 -2.88 -1.78 -14.82
N ILE A 316 -3.08 -2.47 -15.95
CA ILE A 316 -3.95 -3.64 -16.04
C ILE A 316 -3.41 -4.76 -15.14
N GLY A 317 -2.13 -5.09 -15.28
CA GLY A 317 -1.51 -6.19 -14.57
C GLY A 317 -1.43 -5.96 -13.06
N PHE A 318 -0.72 -4.94 -12.63
CA PHE A 318 -0.55 -4.64 -11.19
C PHE A 318 -1.87 -4.24 -10.52
N GLY A 319 -2.70 -3.46 -11.23
CA GLY A 319 -4.01 -3.01 -10.75
C GLY A 319 -4.98 -4.15 -10.48
N SER A 320 -4.87 -5.26 -11.20
CA SER A 320 -5.69 -6.47 -11.00
C SER A 320 -5.05 -7.44 -10.01
N ALA A 321 -3.73 -7.70 -10.12
CA ALA A 321 -3.03 -8.71 -9.31
C ALA A 321 -2.98 -8.35 -7.83
N GLN A 322 -2.61 -7.10 -7.49
CA GLN A 322 -2.38 -6.68 -6.11
C GLN A 322 -3.64 -6.81 -5.22
N PRO A 323 -4.83 -6.27 -5.59
CA PRO A 323 -6.02 -6.44 -4.77
C PRO A 323 -6.53 -7.90 -4.76
N ALA A 324 -6.39 -8.64 -5.86
CA ALA A 324 -6.78 -10.04 -5.90
C ALA A 324 -5.92 -10.91 -4.96
N LEU A 325 -4.60 -10.69 -4.90
CA LEU A 325 -3.71 -11.36 -3.95
C LEU A 325 -4.08 -11.02 -2.49
N GLN A 326 -4.48 -9.79 -2.21
CA GLN A 326 -4.94 -9.39 -0.88
C GLN A 326 -6.25 -10.11 -0.50
N ILE A 327 -7.21 -10.23 -1.43
CA ILE A 327 -8.46 -10.98 -1.22
C ILE A 327 -8.15 -12.46 -0.93
N VAL A 328 -7.28 -13.09 -1.72
CA VAL A 328 -6.84 -14.48 -1.48
C VAL A 328 -6.20 -14.65 -0.11
N THR A 329 -5.36 -13.68 0.32
CA THR A 329 -4.77 -13.68 1.65
C THR A 329 -5.83 -13.74 2.75
N LEU A 330 -6.85 -12.89 2.66
CA LEU A 330 -7.93 -12.84 3.65
C LEU A 330 -8.86 -14.04 3.58
N ARG A 331 -9.03 -14.65 2.40
CA ARG A 331 -9.85 -15.86 2.18
C ARG A 331 -9.21 -17.11 2.77
N LEU A 332 -7.90 -17.29 2.60
CA LEU A 332 -7.17 -18.45 3.12
C LEU A 332 -6.87 -18.36 4.62
N ALA A 333 -6.93 -17.18 5.19
CA ALA A 333 -6.70 -16.99 6.62
C ALA A 333 -7.92 -17.39 7.45
N PRO A 334 -7.71 -18.08 8.60
CA PRO A 334 -8.77 -18.28 9.58
C PRO A 334 -9.41 -16.95 9.98
N PRO A 335 -10.73 -16.88 10.20
CA PRO A 335 -11.44 -15.63 10.52
C PRO A 335 -10.81 -14.82 11.66
N GLU A 336 -10.33 -15.53 12.70
CA GLU A 336 -9.71 -14.93 13.90
C GLU A 336 -8.31 -14.38 13.64
N LYS A 337 -7.68 -14.78 12.53
CA LYS A 337 -6.31 -14.42 12.16
C LYS A 337 -6.21 -13.52 10.92
N ARG A 338 -7.32 -13.04 10.39
CA ARG A 338 -7.34 -12.17 9.20
C ARG A 338 -6.52 -10.89 9.37
N GLY A 339 -6.50 -10.33 10.58
CA GLY A 339 -5.66 -9.17 10.90
C GLY A 339 -4.16 -9.48 10.73
N VAL A 340 -3.69 -10.59 11.31
CA VAL A 340 -2.29 -11.04 11.18
C VAL A 340 -1.95 -11.41 9.75
N ALA A 341 -2.88 -12.05 9.02
CA ALA A 341 -2.70 -12.39 7.62
C ALA A 341 -2.55 -11.14 6.74
N ASN A 342 -3.38 -10.13 6.96
CA ASN A 342 -3.28 -8.85 6.25
C ASN A 342 -1.96 -8.13 6.59
N ALA A 343 -1.53 -8.16 7.86
CA ALA A 343 -0.22 -7.64 8.26
C ALA A 343 0.93 -8.38 7.57
N THR A 344 0.85 -9.72 7.45
CA THR A 344 1.83 -10.55 6.71
C THR A 344 1.89 -10.14 5.23
N PHE A 345 0.73 -9.92 4.61
CA PHE A 345 0.64 -9.42 3.22
C PHE A 345 1.32 -8.07 3.04
N PHE A 346 0.99 -7.08 3.88
CA PHE A 346 1.59 -5.75 3.77
C PHE A 346 3.07 -5.72 4.16
N THR A 347 3.51 -6.58 5.07
CA THR A 347 4.94 -6.76 5.36
C THR A 347 5.69 -7.25 4.12
N ALA A 348 5.16 -8.25 3.42
CA ALA A 348 5.75 -8.74 2.18
C ALA A 348 5.71 -7.67 1.07
N PHE A 349 4.62 -6.91 0.98
CA PHE A 349 4.47 -5.79 0.06
C PHE A 349 5.57 -4.74 0.28
N ASP A 350 5.71 -4.26 1.51
CA ASP A 350 6.70 -3.25 1.86
C ASP A 350 8.14 -3.78 1.69
N LEU A 351 8.41 -5.02 2.15
CA LEU A 351 9.72 -5.64 1.99
C LEU A 351 10.11 -5.79 0.51
N GLY A 352 9.18 -6.24 -0.33
CA GLY A 352 9.43 -6.35 -1.77
C GLY A 352 9.77 -4.99 -2.39
N MET A 353 9.03 -3.95 -2.05
CA MET A 353 9.30 -2.60 -2.51
C MET A 353 10.66 -2.08 -2.01
N GLY A 354 10.96 -2.23 -0.72
CA GLY A 354 12.17 -1.67 -0.10
C GLY A 354 13.45 -2.43 -0.45
N LEU A 355 13.48 -3.75 -0.25
CA LEU A 355 14.63 -4.58 -0.63
C LEU A 355 14.82 -4.58 -2.15
N GLY A 356 13.70 -4.60 -2.90
CA GLY A 356 13.72 -4.44 -4.35
C GLY A 356 14.42 -3.15 -4.77
N ALA A 357 14.09 -2.01 -4.18
CA ALA A 357 14.71 -0.74 -4.50
C ALA A 357 16.23 -0.75 -4.21
N ILE A 358 16.68 -1.38 -3.12
CA ILE A 358 18.11 -1.52 -2.81
C ILE A 358 18.82 -2.34 -3.90
N ILE A 359 18.32 -3.54 -4.20
CA ILE A 359 18.92 -4.44 -5.20
C ILE A 359 18.95 -3.76 -6.56
N LEU A 360 17.82 -3.16 -6.97
CA LEU A 360 17.69 -2.50 -8.26
C LEU A 360 18.56 -1.23 -8.36
N GLY A 361 18.87 -0.57 -7.25
CA GLY A 361 19.81 0.54 -7.20
C GLY A 361 21.22 0.12 -7.59
N PHE A 362 21.70 -1.01 -7.09
CA PHE A 362 22.99 -1.59 -7.50
C PHE A 362 22.96 -2.04 -8.97
N VAL A 363 21.87 -2.68 -9.40
CA VAL A 363 21.69 -3.10 -10.81
C VAL A 363 21.73 -1.87 -11.73
N SER A 364 21.04 -0.80 -11.37
CA SER A 364 20.99 0.45 -12.14
C SER A 364 22.38 1.06 -12.29
N GLN A 365 23.12 1.15 -11.19
CA GLN A 365 24.47 1.72 -11.20
C GLN A 365 25.48 0.92 -12.02
N LEU A 366 25.39 -0.42 -12.01
CA LEU A 366 26.35 -1.30 -12.68
C LEU A 366 25.99 -1.59 -14.12
N MET A 367 24.69 -1.67 -14.45
CA MET A 367 24.20 -2.24 -15.70
C MET A 367 23.16 -1.33 -16.40
N GLY A 368 22.79 -0.21 -15.79
CA GLY A 368 21.84 0.78 -16.34
C GLY A 368 20.36 0.42 -16.13
N TYR A 369 19.48 1.38 -16.49
CA TYR A 369 18.03 1.29 -16.23
C TYR A 369 17.33 0.16 -16.98
N GLN A 370 17.80 -0.21 -18.17
CA GLN A 370 17.20 -1.31 -18.94
C GLN A 370 17.27 -2.62 -18.17
N MET A 371 18.43 -2.90 -17.54
CA MET A 371 18.62 -4.09 -16.73
C MET A 371 17.76 -4.08 -15.47
N VAL A 372 17.48 -2.92 -14.89
CA VAL A 372 16.52 -2.79 -13.76
C VAL A 372 15.17 -3.39 -14.14
N PHE A 373 14.64 -3.03 -15.32
CA PHE A 373 13.33 -3.53 -15.76
C PHE A 373 13.36 -5.00 -16.18
N ILE A 374 14.50 -5.51 -16.66
CA ILE A 374 14.68 -6.96 -16.90
C ILE A 374 14.62 -7.71 -15.57
N VAL A 375 15.33 -7.26 -14.52
CA VAL A 375 15.29 -7.86 -13.19
C VAL A 375 13.89 -7.78 -12.60
N CYS A 376 13.17 -6.69 -12.80
CA CYS A 376 11.75 -6.58 -12.44
C CYS A 376 10.89 -7.61 -13.20
N ALA A 377 11.11 -7.82 -14.50
CA ALA A 377 10.39 -8.81 -15.28
C ALA A 377 10.67 -10.25 -14.79
N VAL A 378 11.92 -10.57 -14.45
CA VAL A 378 12.31 -11.85 -13.84
C VAL A 378 11.61 -12.02 -12.46
N SER A 379 11.57 -10.98 -11.65
CA SER A 379 10.83 -11.00 -10.39
C SER A 379 9.33 -11.25 -10.59
N GLY A 380 8.70 -10.58 -11.55
CA GLY A 380 7.32 -10.84 -11.96
C GLY A 380 7.11 -12.29 -12.43
N PHE A 381 8.06 -12.85 -13.16
CA PHE A 381 8.02 -14.26 -13.60
C PHE A 381 8.13 -15.23 -12.42
N ILE A 382 9.00 -14.97 -11.45
CA ILE A 382 9.10 -15.75 -10.21
C ILE A 382 7.78 -15.69 -9.44
N SER A 383 7.17 -14.51 -9.32
CA SER A 383 5.85 -14.31 -8.71
C SER A 383 4.79 -15.18 -9.39
N LEU A 384 4.75 -15.20 -10.73
CA LEU A 384 3.83 -16.02 -11.52
C LEU A 384 4.06 -17.53 -11.29
N LEU A 385 5.31 -17.98 -11.33
CA LEU A 385 5.65 -19.40 -11.09
C LEU A 385 5.21 -19.85 -9.69
N ILE A 386 5.52 -19.09 -8.64
CA ILE A 386 5.12 -19.43 -7.27
C ILE A 386 3.61 -19.47 -7.15
N PHE A 387 2.90 -18.51 -7.77
CA PHE A 387 1.44 -18.52 -7.77
C PHE A 387 0.87 -19.79 -8.41
N ILE A 388 1.35 -20.16 -9.59
CA ILE A 388 0.85 -21.35 -10.32
C ILE A 388 1.17 -22.65 -9.57
N LEU A 389 2.39 -22.80 -9.06
CA LEU A 389 2.86 -24.05 -8.47
C LEU A 389 2.29 -24.29 -7.06
N PHE A 390 2.13 -23.25 -6.27
CA PHE A 390 1.75 -23.36 -4.85
C PHE A 390 0.37 -22.79 -4.57
N VAL A 391 0.12 -21.52 -4.88
CA VAL A 391 -1.11 -20.83 -4.45
C VAL A 391 -2.34 -21.31 -5.20
N LYS A 392 -2.25 -21.51 -6.51
CA LYS A 392 -3.38 -21.98 -7.34
C LYS A 392 -3.95 -23.32 -6.86
N LYS A 393 -3.11 -24.19 -6.27
CA LYS A 393 -3.55 -25.46 -5.69
C LYS A 393 -4.34 -25.27 -4.39
N MET A 394 -4.06 -24.22 -3.64
CA MET A 394 -4.75 -23.91 -2.38
C MET A 394 -6.14 -23.27 -2.61
N LEU A 395 -6.41 -22.81 -3.84
CA LEU A 395 -7.69 -22.19 -4.23
C LEU A 395 -8.70 -23.18 -4.82
N LYS A 396 -8.27 -24.40 -5.13
CA LYS A 396 -9.12 -25.50 -5.54
C LYS A 396 -9.74 -26.22 -4.34
#